data_56e8db3d201ba7b493a5af6de76cae1d
#
_entry.id   56e8db3d201ba7b493a5af6de76cae1d
#
_cell.length_a   1.000
_cell.length_b   1.000
_cell.length_c   1.000
_cell.angle_alpha   90.00
_cell.angle_beta   90.00
_cell.angle_gamma   90.00
#
_symmetry.space_group_name_H-M   'P 1'
#
loop_
_entity.id
_entity.type
_entity.pdbx_description
1 polymer ?
#
loop_
_entity_poly.entity_id
_entity_poly.type
_entity_poly.pdbx_seq_one_letter_code
_entity_poly.pdbx_strand_id
1 'polypeptide(L)'
;MRRWQVAGGLLADHRGLLLVANRRRDGSIDWSTPGGVVDEGETPIVALGREVTEETGLVVDAWAAMRWTVEVTFVDLDMHLMVEVHEAASFSGDLSFDDPDGIVHDGDFLDQARVHDRIRSGPAWVADPLAEWLAEPWSELRQFRYDAVGELSGELRAVRLDP
;
A
#
# COMPACT_ATOMS: atom_id res chain seq x y z
N MET A 1 9.42 8.91 -19.55
CA MET A 1 9.19 7.97 -18.44
C MET A 1 7.86 8.27 -17.78
N ARG A 2 6.98 7.30 -17.70
CA ARG A 2 5.73 7.43 -16.95
C ARG A 2 6.03 7.39 -15.46
N ARG A 3 5.46 8.35 -14.73
CA ARG A 3 5.61 8.44 -13.27
C ARG A 3 4.27 8.29 -12.60
N TRP A 4 4.22 7.42 -11.59
CA TRP A 4 3.06 7.21 -10.75
C TRP A 4 3.42 7.56 -9.31
N GLN A 5 2.54 8.28 -8.67
CA GLN A 5 2.64 8.54 -7.23
C GLN A 5 1.46 7.88 -6.53
N VAL A 6 1.76 7.09 -5.51
CA VAL A 6 0.80 6.31 -4.74
C VAL A 6 0.99 6.61 -3.26
N ALA A 7 -0.08 6.63 -2.51
CA ALA A 7 -0.04 6.74 -1.06
C ALA A 7 -0.75 5.54 -0.43
N GLY A 8 -0.16 4.97 0.61
CA GLY A 8 -0.70 3.86 1.37
C GLY A 8 -0.80 4.18 2.86
N GLY A 9 -1.78 3.62 3.54
CA GLY A 9 -2.09 3.92 4.93
C GLY A 9 -1.93 2.73 5.88
N LEU A 10 -1.29 2.98 7.02
CA LEU A 10 -1.21 2.03 8.12
C LEU A 10 -2.31 2.37 9.13
N LEU A 11 -3.42 1.63 9.08
CA LEU A 11 -4.51 1.74 10.03
C LEU A 11 -4.49 0.50 10.93
N ALA A 12 -4.17 0.70 12.19
CA ALA A 12 -4.05 -0.39 13.15
C ALA A 12 -4.73 -0.04 14.48
N ASP A 13 -5.32 -1.04 15.10
CA ASP A 13 -5.85 -0.98 16.47
C ASP A 13 -5.67 -2.34 17.15
N HIS A 14 -6.42 -2.61 18.24
CA HIS A 14 -6.34 -3.85 18.97
C HIS A 14 -6.66 -5.10 18.12
N ARG A 15 -7.34 -4.94 16.99
CA ARG A 15 -7.67 -6.03 16.05
C ARG A 15 -6.49 -6.40 15.15
N GLY A 16 -5.53 -5.51 14.98
CA GLY A 16 -4.39 -5.66 14.08
C GLY A 16 -4.30 -4.56 13.03
N LEU A 17 -3.62 -4.86 11.93
CA LEU A 17 -3.43 -3.95 10.79
C LEU A 17 -4.48 -4.22 9.71
N LEU A 18 -5.07 -3.14 9.20
CA LEU A 18 -6.04 -3.23 8.10
C LEU A 18 -5.32 -3.55 6.78
N LEU A 19 -5.72 -4.66 6.17
CA LEU A 19 -5.42 -4.97 4.78
C LEU A 19 -6.69 -5.03 3.96
N VAL A 20 -6.59 -4.67 2.70
CA VAL A 20 -7.67 -4.75 1.72
C VAL A 20 -7.34 -5.74 0.62
N ALA A 21 -8.36 -6.42 0.11
CA ALA A 21 -8.25 -7.35 -1.00
C ALA A 21 -8.57 -6.63 -2.30
N ASN A 22 -7.60 -6.60 -3.21
CA ASN A 22 -7.70 -5.95 -4.50
C ASN A 22 -7.96 -6.99 -5.58
N ARG A 23 -8.99 -6.78 -6.39
CA ARG A 23 -9.27 -7.61 -7.56
C ARG A 23 -8.61 -6.99 -8.78
N ARG A 24 -7.73 -7.73 -9.41
CA ARG A 24 -7.03 -7.32 -10.62
C ARG A 24 -7.84 -7.68 -11.86
N ARG A 25 -7.46 -7.11 -13.03
CA ARG A 25 -8.16 -7.32 -14.30
C ARG A 25 -8.23 -8.79 -14.72
N ASP A 26 -7.21 -9.57 -14.39
CA ASP A 26 -7.16 -11.01 -14.66
C ASP A 26 -7.98 -11.86 -13.70
N GLY A 27 -8.67 -11.24 -12.74
CA GLY A 27 -9.45 -11.89 -11.69
C GLY A 27 -8.65 -12.33 -10.48
N SER A 28 -7.33 -12.16 -10.49
CA SER A 28 -6.49 -12.45 -9.32
C SER A 28 -6.75 -11.46 -8.20
N ILE A 29 -6.47 -11.90 -6.98
CA ILE A 29 -6.63 -11.10 -5.77
C ILE A 29 -5.27 -10.96 -5.10
N ASP A 30 -4.88 -9.73 -4.80
CA ASP A 30 -3.76 -9.45 -3.92
C ASP A 30 -4.20 -8.61 -2.72
N TRP A 31 -3.39 -8.63 -1.68
CA TRP A 31 -3.64 -7.91 -0.45
C TRP A 31 -2.61 -6.81 -0.25
N SER A 32 -3.08 -5.66 0.18
CA SER A 32 -2.23 -4.50 0.48
C SER A 32 -2.83 -3.66 1.60
N THR A 33 -2.07 -2.69 2.09
CA THR A 33 -2.65 -1.60 2.87
C THR A 33 -3.59 -0.77 1.99
N PRO A 34 -4.63 -0.14 2.55
CA PRO A 34 -5.50 0.73 1.77
C PRO A 34 -4.74 1.94 1.23
N GLY A 35 -5.12 2.40 0.06
CA GLY A 35 -4.50 3.53 -0.59
C GLY A 35 -4.72 3.52 -2.10
N GLY A 36 -4.09 4.44 -2.79
CA GLY A 36 -4.25 4.55 -4.23
C GLY A 36 -3.41 5.65 -4.84
N VAL A 37 -3.67 5.90 -6.11
CA VAL A 37 -2.97 6.89 -6.90
C VAL A 37 -3.30 8.30 -6.42
N VAL A 38 -2.28 9.14 -6.33
CA VAL A 38 -2.43 10.57 -6.07
C VAL A 38 -2.80 11.25 -7.38
N ASP A 39 -4.00 11.81 -7.44
CA ASP A 39 -4.46 12.52 -8.63
C ASP A 39 -3.76 13.89 -8.77
N GLU A 40 -3.73 14.40 -10.01
CA GLU A 40 -3.17 15.71 -10.26
C GLU A 40 -3.89 16.78 -9.43
N GLY A 41 -3.11 17.61 -8.75
CA GLY A 41 -3.62 18.66 -7.87
C GLY A 41 -3.93 18.23 -6.44
N GLU A 42 -3.89 16.93 -6.14
CA GLU A 42 -4.00 16.43 -4.76
C GLU A 42 -2.63 16.36 -4.08
N THR A 43 -2.62 16.54 -2.76
CA THR A 43 -1.46 16.13 -1.95
C THR A 43 -1.59 14.63 -1.64
N PRO A 44 -0.48 13.91 -1.35
CA PRO A 44 -0.55 12.51 -0.98
C PRO A 44 -1.48 12.21 0.21
N ILE A 45 -1.49 13.06 1.22
CA ILE A 45 -2.36 12.90 2.40
C ILE A 45 -3.84 13.08 2.05
N VAL A 46 -4.17 14.04 1.21
CA VAL A 46 -5.56 14.25 0.75
C VAL A 46 -6.03 13.06 -0.07
N ALA A 47 -5.21 12.60 -1.02
CA ALA A 47 -5.50 11.41 -1.82
C ALA A 47 -5.69 10.18 -0.94
N LEU A 48 -4.80 9.97 0.03
CA LEU A 48 -4.85 8.82 0.92
C LEU A 48 -6.11 8.80 1.78
N GLY A 49 -6.49 9.94 2.35
CA GLY A 49 -7.73 10.06 3.13
C GLY A 49 -8.97 9.72 2.29
N ARG A 50 -9.02 10.20 1.06
CA ARG A 50 -10.09 9.91 0.10
C ARG A 50 -10.14 8.42 -0.23
N GLU A 51 -9.01 7.83 -0.59
CA GLU A 51 -8.91 6.40 -0.95
C GLU A 51 -9.31 5.48 0.20
N VAL A 52 -8.85 5.76 1.42
CA VAL A 52 -9.24 4.98 2.60
C VAL A 52 -10.77 4.97 2.76
N THR A 53 -11.40 6.11 2.65
CA THR A 53 -12.85 6.21 2.78
C THR A 53 -13.58 5.50 1.64
N GLU A 54 -13.15 5.69 0.41
CA GLU A 54 -13.75 5.03 -0.77
C GLU A 54 -13.61 3.51 -0.70
N GLU A 55 -12.46 3.01 -0.29
CA GLU A 55 -12.17 1.58 -0.27
C GLU A 55 -12.74 0.85 0.94
N THR A 56 -12.80 1.49 2.10
CA THR A 56 -13.07 0.82 3.38
C THR A 56 -14.25 1.36 4.18
N GLY A 57 -14.76 2.54 3.84
CA GLY A 57 -15.78 3.22 4.63
C GLY A 57 -15.26 3.93 5.88
N LEU A 58 -13.98 3.75 6.22
CA LEU A 58 -13.37 4.39 7.37
C LEU A 58 -12.95 5.84 7.05
N VAL A 59 -12.94 6.67 8.08
CA VAL A 59 -12.46 8.05 8.01
C VAL A 59 -11.23 8.17 8.91
N VAL A 60 -10.11 8.61 8.35
CA VAL A 60 -8.93 8.91 9.15
C VAL A 60 -9.08 10.32 9.72
N ASP A 61 -9.16 10.41 11.03
CA ASP A 61 -9.35 11.68 11.77
C ASP A 61 -8.04 12.45 11.91
N ALA A 62 -6.93 11.74 12.07
CA ALA A 62 -5.60 12.32 12.18
C ALA A 62 -4.54 11.37 11.63
N TRP A 63 -3.60 11.93 10.88
CA TRP A 63 -2.40 11.21 10.43
C TRP A 63 -1.25 11.48 11.39
N ALA A 64 -0.43 10.46 11.67
CA ALA A 64 0.77 10.60 12.49
C ALA A 64 1.94 11.06 11.62
N ALA A 65 2.70 10.13 11.07
CA ALA A 65 3.87 10.46 10.27
C ALA A 65 4.01 9.53 9.07
N MET A 66 4.72 10.00 8.03
CA MET A 66 5.20 9.17 6.96
C MET A 66 6.27 8.24 7.51
N ARG A 67 6.10 6.93 7.34
CA ARG A 67 6.98 5.91 7.90
C ARG A 67 8.03 5.43 6.93
N TRP A 68 7.66 5.31 5.66
CA TRP A 68 8.64 4.98 4.62
C TRP A 68 8.17 5.44 3.25
N THR A 69 9.13 5.46 2.33
CA THR A 69 8.87 5.60 0.90
C THR A 69 9.39 4.39 0.17
N VAL A 70 8.78 4.09 -0.96
CA VAL A 70 9.24 3.05 -1.88
C VAL A 70 9.38 3.64 -3.26
N GLU A 71 10.55 3.46 -3.86
CA GLU A 71 10.79 3.78 -5.27
C GLU A 71 10.92 2.48 -6.05
N VAL A 72 10.17 2.34 -7.12
CA VAL A 72 10.30 1.19 -8.03
C VAL A 72 10.55 1.71 -9.44
N THR A 73 11.66 1.30 -10.04
CA THR A 73 11.94 1.53 -11.45
C THR A 73 11.60 0.27 -12.23
N PHE A 74 10.61 0.37 -13.11
CA PHE A 74 10.25 -0.71 -14.03
C PHE A 74 11.11 -0.60 -15.27
N VAL A 75 12.21 -1.34 -15.28
CA VAL A 75 13.31 -1.19 -16.24
C VAL A 75 12.84 -1.38 -17.68
N ASP A 76 12.00 -2.39 -17.92
CA ASP A 76 11.55 -2.76 -19.27
C ASP A 76 10.29 -2.00 -19.73
N LEU A 77 9.69 -1.19 -18.85
CA LEU A 77 8.43 -0.51 -19.13
C LEU A 77 8.54 1.02 -19.18
N ASP A 78 9.74 1.55 -18.98
CA ASP A 78 10.00 2.99 -18.87
C ASP A 78 9.01 3.68 -17.93
N MET A 79 8.84 3.08 -16.73
CA MET A 79 7.88 3.51 -15.72
C MET A 79 8.56 3.62 -14.36
N HIS A 80 8.17 4.60 -13.58
CA HIS A 80 8.65 4.84 -12.23
C HIS A 80 7.48 4.99 -11.26
N LEU A 81 7.54 4.26 -10.15
CA LEU A 81 6.54 4.29 -9.09
C LEU A 81 7.17 4.87 -7.82
N MET A 82 6.52 5.86 -7.25
CA MET A 82 6.85 6.39 -5.93
C MET A 82 5.68 6.13 -4.98
N VAL A 83 5.93 5.46 -3.87
CA VAL A 83 4.93 5.19 -2.84
C VAL A 83 5.33 5.88 -1.55
N GLU A 84 4.38 6.58 -0.94
CA GLU A 84 4.50 7.09 0.42
C GLU A 84 3.59 6.26 1.34
N VAL A 85 4.11 5.81 2.47
CA VAL A 85 3.31 5.09 3.47
C VAL A 85 3.24 5.88 4.76
N HIS A 86 2.01 6.22 5.16
CA HIS A 86 1.70 7.06 6.32
C HIS A 86 0.95 6.26 7.37
N GLU A 87 1.28 6.49 8.63
CA GLU A 87 0.56 5.90 9.76
C GLU A 87 -0.60 6.78 10.19
N ALA A 88 -1.78 6.20 10.34
CA ALA A 88 -2.92 6.87 10.92
C ALA A 88 -2.77 6.96 12.45
N ALA A 89 -2.95 8.14 13.01
CA ALA A 89 -2.99 8.32 14.45
C ALA A 89 -4.35 7.94 15.02
N SER A 90 -5.43 8.25 14.30
CA SER A 90 -6.79 7.89 14.69
C SER A 90 -7.70 7.78 13.48
N PHE A 91 -8.65 6.89 13.56
CA PHE A 91 -9.67 6.68 12.53
C PHE A 91 -10.98 6.21 13.17
N SER A 92 -12.07 6.37 12.45
CA SER A 92 -13.41 6.03 12.92
C SER A 92 -14.27 5.48 11.80
N GLY A 93 -15.43 4.96 12.16
CA GLY A 93 -16.39 4.38 11.23
C GLY A 93 -16.38 2.85 11.23
N ASP A 94 -17.20 2.29 10.35
CA ASP A 94 -17.33 0.85 10.18
C ASP A 94 -16.85 0.43 8.79
N LEU A 95 -16.28 -0.76 8.69
CA LEU A 95 -15.84 -1.31 7.41
C LEU A 95 -17.03 -1.50 6.46
N SER A 96 -16.90 -0.96 5.27
CA SER A 96 -17.86 -1.08 4.18
C SER A 96 -17.11 -1.06 2.86
N PHE A 97 -17.30 -2.08 2.02
CA PHE A 97 -16.52 -2.28 0.79
C PHE A 97 -17.35 -1.94 -0.44
N ASP A 98 -17.73 -0.68 -0.56
CA ASP A 98 -18.46 -0.12 -1.69
C ASP A 98 -17.57 0.76 -2.58
N ASP A 99 -16.37 0.24 -2.90
CA ASP A 99 -15.36 0.97 -3.68
C ASP A 99 -15.94 1.40 -5.04
N PRO A 100 -16.02 2.72 -5.33
CA PRO A 100 -16.52 3.20 -6.61
C PRO A 100 -15.69 2.74 -7.81
N ASP A 101 -14.40 2.47 -7.62
CA ASP A 101 -13.53 1.93 -8.66
C ASP A 101 -13.66 0.41 -8.86
N GLY A 102 -14.35 -0.28 -7.95
CA GLY A 102 -14.61 -1.71 -8.01
C GLY A 102 -13.38 -2.61 -7.87
N ILE A 103 -12.29 -2.08 -7.33
CA ILE A 103 -11.01 -2.80 -7.14
C ILE A 103 -11.00 -3.50 -5.78
N VAL A 104 -11.26 -2.75 -4.72
CA VAL A 104 -11.32 -3.30 -3.36
C VAL A 104 -12.69 -3.92 -3.12
N HIS A 105 -12.73 -5.21 -2.80
CA HIS A 105 -13.98 -5.93 -2.58
C HIS A 105 -14.10 -6.54 -1.18
N ASP A 106 -13.03 -6.54 -0.39
CA ASP A 106 -12.98 -7.08 0.96
C ASP A 106 -11.81 -6.49 1.73
N GLY A 107 -11.79 -6.70 3.02
CA GLY A 107 -10.69 -6.29 3.89
C GLY A 107 -10.93 -6.73 5.32
N ASP A 108 -9.89 -6.73 6.12
CA ASP A 108 -9.97 -7.06 7.54
C ASP A 108 -8.78 -6.52 8.31
N PHE A 109 -8.96 -6.38 9.61
CA PHE A 109 -7.87 -6.15 10.55
C PHE A 109 -7.23 -7.48 10.90
N LEU A 110 -5.93 -7.60 10.65
CA LEU A 110 -5.21 -8.86 10.76
C LEU A 110 -4.03 -8.74 11.71
N ASP A 111 -3.78 -9.81 12.47
CA ASP A 111 -2.57 -9.93 13.26
C ASP A 111 -1.33 -10.09 12.37
N GLN A 112 -0.15 -9.97 12.95
CA GLN A 112 1.11 -10.02 12.20
C GLN A 112 1.27 -11.29 11.37
N ALA A 113 0.92 -12.45 11.90
CA ALA A 113 1.05 -13.73 11.20
C ALA A 113 0.15 -13.77 9.95
N ARG A 114 -1.08 -13.28 10.08
CA ARG A 114 -2.03 -13.22 8.96
C ARG A 114 -1.64 -12.17 7.92
N VAL A 115 -1.11 -11.03 8.35
CA VAL A 115 -0.57 -10.03 7.42
C VAL A 115 0.54 -10.65 6.57
N HIS A 116 1.51 -11.32 7.21
CA HIS A 116 2.59 -12.01 6.49
C HIS A 116 2.05 -13.02 5.47
N ASP A 117 1.06 -13.80 5.86
CA ASP A 117 0.45 -14.80 4.99
C ASP A 117 -0.23 -14.16 3.76
N ARG A 118 -0.87 -13.01 3.93
CA ARG A 118 -1.56 -12.30 2.85
C ARG A 118 -0.63 -11.61 1.86
N ILE A 119 0.45 -10.99 2.35
CA ILE A 119 1.33 -10.16 1.52
C ILE A 119 2.46 -10.93 0.81
N ARG A 120 2.78 -12.13 1.27
CA ARG A 120 3.94 -12.91 0.75
C ARG A 120 3.83 -13.28 -0.73
N SER A 121 2.63 -13.37 -1.27
CA SER A 121 2.40 -13.66 -2.70
C SER A 121 2.38 -12.41 -3.57
N GLY A 122 2.42 -11.24 -2.96
CA GLY A 122 2.44 -9.96 -3.66
C GLY A 122 3.85 -9.47 -4.01
N PRO A 123 3.95 -8.26 -4.54
CA PRO A 123 5.23 -7.67 -4.91
C PRO A 123 6.15 -7.46 -3.70
N ALA A 124 7.44 -7.69 -3.88
CA ALA A 124 8.43 -7.50 -2.82
C ALA A 124 8.47 -6.07 -2.29
N TRP A 125 8.24 -5.08 -3.15
CA TRP A 125 8.22 -3.68 -2.73
C TRP A 125 7.02 -3.29 -1.85
N VAL A 126 6.02 -4.15 -1.75
CA VAL A 126 4.93 -4.04 -0.77
C VAL A 126 5.24 -4.91 0.45
N ALA A 127 5.61 -6.16 0.23
CA ALA A 127 5.79 -7.16 1.28
C ALA A 127 6.98 -6.87 2.20
N ASP A 128 8.14 -6.56 1.65
CA ASP A 128 9.37 -6.40 2.44
C ASP A 128 9.28 -5.24 3.45
N PRO A 129 8.95 -4.01 3.04
CA PRO A 129 8.88 -2.90 3.99
C PRO A 129 7.83 -3.12 5.08
N LEU A 130 6.68 -3.68 4.71
CA LEU A 130 5.60 -3.93 5.65
C LEU A 130 5.98 -5.02 6.67
N ALA A 131 6.63 -6.09 6.21
CA ALA A 131 7.11 -7.15 7.09
C ALA A 131 8.18 -6.62 8.07
N GLU A 132 9.10 -5.81 7.59
CA GLU A 132 10.14 -5.19 8.45
C GLU A 132 9.51 -4.24 9.46
N TRP A 133 8.52 -3.43 9.05
CA TRP A 133 7.78 -2.53 9.95
C TRP A 133 7.07 -3.30 11.06
N LEU A 134 6.38 -4.37 10.73
CA LEU A 134 5.65 -5.18 11.71
C LEU A 134 6.59 -5.88 12.69
N ALA A 135 7.76 -6.31 12.23
CA ALA A 135 8.75 -6.96 13.09
C ALA A 135 9.39 -5.98 14.08
N GLU A 136 9.74 -4.80 13.61
CA GLU A 136 10.40 -3.77 14.42
C GLU A 136 10.04 -2.37 13.90
N PRO A 137 8.92 -1.77 14.37
CA PRO A 137 8.53 -0.43 13.96
C PRO A 137 9.59 0.61 14.26
N TRP A 138 9.74 1.56 13.34
CA TRP A 138 10.72 2.64 13.46
C TRP A 138 10.05 4.01 13.50
N SER A 139 10.75 5.01 14.02
CA SER A 139 10.26 6.40 14.11
C SER A 139 10.83 7.31 13.02
N GLU A 140 12.01 6.99 12.50
CA GLU A 140 12.66 7.76 11.45
C GLU A 140 12.18 7.31 10.06
N LEU A 141 12.08 8.24 9.12
CA LEU A 141 11.70 7.92 7.75
C LEU A 141 12.72 6.97 7.11
N ARG A 142 12.25 5.84 6.57
CA ARG A 142 13.07 4.91 5.80
C ARG A 142 12.73 4.98 4.31
N GLN A 143 13.72 4.70 3.48
CA GLN A 143 13.56 4.66 2.03
C GLN A 143 13.92 3.27 1.52
N PHE A 144 13.04 2.73 0.69
CA PHE A 144 13.24 1.44 0.03
C PHE A 144 13.27 1.66 -1.48
N ARG A 145 14.19 0.99 -2.16
CA ARG A 145 14.35 1.13 -3.61
C ARG A 145 14.43 -0.24 -4.26
N TYR A 146 13.76 -0.36 -5.40
CA TYR A 146 13.70 -1.60 -6.16
C TYR A 146 13.82 -1.32 -7.65
N ASP A 147 14.45 -2.26 -8.36
CA ASP A 147 14.30 -2.41 -9.80
C ASP A 147 13.35 -3.57 -10.07
N ALA A 148 12.35 -3.36 -10.91
CA ALA A 148 11.46 -4.41 -11.38
C ALA A 148 11.80 -4.71 -12.83
N VAL A 149 12.16 -5.96 -13.10
CA VAL A 149 12.58 -6.44 -14.41
C VAL A 149 11.55 -7.44 -14.92
N GLY A 150 11.15 -7.33 -16.18
CA GLY A 150 10.15 -8.19 -16.81
C GLY A 150 8.94 -7.42 -17.32
N GLU A 151 7.92 -8.15 -17.73
CA GLU A 151 6.69 -7.60 -18.28
C GLU A 151 5.52 -7.73 -17.30
N LEU A 152 4.56 -6.80 -17.34
CA LEU A 152 3.36 -6.83 -16.50
C LEU A 152 2.48 -8.06 -16.78
N SER A 153 2.53 -8.59 -18.00
CA SER A 153 1.80 -9.79 -18.42
C SER A 153 2.53 -11.11 -18.12
N GLY A 154 3.76 -11.00 -17.61
CA GLY A 154 4.62 -12.13 -17.32
C GLY A 154 5.16 -12.08 -15.90
N GLU A 155 6.32 -12.67 -15.70
CA GLU A 155 6.98 -12.71 -14.42
C GLU A 155 7.79 -11.41 -14.18
N LEU A 156 7.28 -10.55 -13.29
CA LEU A 156 8.04 -9.40 -12.80
C LEU A 156 8.95 -9.83 -11.66
N ARG A 157 10.24 -9.60 -11.82
CA ARG A 157 11.22 -9.85 -10.78
C ARG A 157 11.63 -8.53 -10.14
N ALA A 158 11.41 -8.39 -8.85
CA ALA A 158 11.88 -7.25 -8.08
C ALA A 158 13.28 -7.52 -7.49
N VAL A 159 14.18 -6.57 -7.65
CA VAL A 159 15.50 -6.58 -7.05
C VAL A 159 15.59 -5.39 -6.11
N ARG A 160 15.80 -5.65 -4.84
CA ARG A 160 16.00 -4.61 -3.84
C ARG A 160 17.36 -3.97 -4.02
N LEU A 161 17.39 -2.65 -4.07
CA LEU A 161 18.60 -1.86 -4.14
C LEU A 161 18.92 -1.39 -2.72
N ASP A 162 19.89 -2.01 -2.08
CA ASP A 162 20.29 -1.59 -0.75
C ASP A 162 21.09 -0.28 -0.79
N PRO A 163 20.89 0.59 0.23
CA PRO A 163 21.75 1.74 0.42
C PRO A 163 23.16 1.31 0.83
#